data_dd73012cc928a7bf17f2a392c1133f9e
#
_entry.id   dd73012cc928a7bf17f2a392c1133f9e
#
_cell.length_a   1.000
_cell.length_b   1.000
_cell.length_c   1.000
_cell.angle_alpha   90.00
_cell.angle_beta   90.00
_cell.angle_gamma   90.00
#
_symmetry.space_group_name_H-M   'P 1'
#
loop_
_entity.id
_entity.type
_entity.pdbx_description
1 polymer ?
#
loop_
_entity_poly.entity_id
_entity_poly.type
_entity_poly.pdbx_seq_one_letter_code
_entity_poly.pdbx_strand_id
1 'polypeptide(L)'
;MARTRFPADAGLSSRMVLTMFLLGLLYVVFVAVLVALKIPLVLVLLIAGGFLFFQYFFSDRIALFSMRAREVSPQEAPELHQMIDRLCALADMPKPRVAIAESDMPNAFATGRNQKHSVVCVTTGILRRLSPPELEAVLSHELSHVAHRDVAVMTLASFLGILAGFVVRSSIYAGAYGGGGWGRSNDNRDNTGAVILLVVLASAVVYALSFLLTRALSRYRELSADRAGAILIGRPSLLASALVRITGDMARIPTRDLRAAEPLNAFFFAPALAPGFSFSTLFATHPPLERRLDQLAKLEAQLGRPA
;
A
#
# COMPACT_ATOMS: atom_id res chain seq x y z
N MET A 1 21.85 13.27 0.21
CA MET A 1 20.46 12.86 -0.11
C MET A 1 19.92 13.91 -1.07
N ALA A 2 19.44 13.53 -2.26
CA ALA A 2 18.80 14.48 -3.16
C ALA A 2 17.55 15.06 -2.43
N ARG A 3 17.47 16.38 -2.34
CA ARG A 3 16.29 17.09 -1.82
C ARG A 3 15.28 17.15 -2.95
N THR A 4 14.14 16.49 -2.78
CA THR A 4 13.00 16.66 -3.70
C THR A 4 12.29 17.97 -3.38
N ARG A 5 11.66 18.57 -4.40
CA ARG A 5 10.84 19.79 -4.22
C ARG A 5 9.42 19.50 -3.71
N PHE A 6 9.08 18.26 -3.46
CA PHE A 6 7.85 17.97 -2.75
C PHE A 6 7.91 18.54 -1.33
N PRO A 7 6.83 19.20 -0.87
CA PRO A 7 6.81 19.80 0.46
C PRO A 7 7.01 18.72 1.53
N ALA A 8 7.90 19.00 2.48
CA ALA A 8 8.07 18.14 3.64
C ALA A 8 6.80 18.13 4.50
N ASP A 9 6.34 16.96 4.89
CA ASP A 9 5.22 16.80 5.81
C ASP A 9 5.71 16.26 7.15
N ALA A 10 5.88 17.16 8.12
CA ALA A 10 6.30 16.81 9.48
C ALA A 10 5.24 15.96 10.20
N GLY A 11 3.96 16.20 9.90
CA GLY A 11 2.84 15.42 10.44
C GLY A 11 2.85 13.98 9.92
N LEU A 12 3.13 13.77 8.64
CA LEU A 12 3.32 12.44 8.06
C LEU A 12 4.54 11.76 8.67
N SER A 13 5.68 12.46 8.70
CA SER A 13 6.94 11.90 9.23
C SER A 13 6.81 11.45 10.67
N SER A 14 6.19 12.25 11.55
CA SER A 14 5.99 11.88 12.96
C SER A 14 5.09 10.65 13.11
N ARG A 15 4.04 10.51 12.28
CA ARG A 15 3.14 9.35 12.30
C ARG A 15 3.79 8.10 11.72
N MET A 16 4.62 8.24 10.69
CA MET A 16 5.44 7.14 10.18
C MET A 16 6.38 6.62 11.27
N VAL A 17 7.09 7.52 11.96
CA VAL A 17 7.98 7.16 13.07
C VAL A 17 7.21 6.48 14.20
N LEU A 18 6.09 7.06 14.63
CA LEU A 18 5.25 6.48 15.68
C LEU A 18 4.72 5.09 15.29
N THR A 19 4.21 4.94 14.07
CA THR A 19 3.70 3.66 13.58
C THR A 19 4.82 2.62 13.51
N MET A 20 5.99 2.98 12.99
CA MET A 20 7.15 2.09 12.95
C MET A 20 7.64 1.70 14.35
N PHE A 21 7.63 2.63 15.30
CA PHE A 21 7.95 2.35 16.69
C PHE A 21 6.96 1.36 17.31
N LEU A 22 5.66 1.59 17.16
CA LEU A 22 4.61 0.70 17.68
C LEU A 22 4.66 -0.69 17.04
N LEU A 23 4.90 -0.75 15.73
CA LEU A 23 5.12 -2.02 15.03
C LEU A 23 6.39 -2.71 15.53
N GLY A 24 7.49 -1.97 15.70
CA GLY A 24 8.73 -2.50 16.26
C GLY A 24 8.54 -3.09 17.66
N LEU A 25 7.82 -2.39 18.53
CA LEU A 25 7.46 -2.89 19.86
C LEU A 25 6.61 -4.16 19.76
N LEU A 26 5.63 -4.17 18.85
CA LEU A 26 4.79 -5.37 18.61
C LEU A 26 5.63 -6.55 18.10
N TYR A 27 6.66 -6.32 17.26
CA TYR A 27 7.62 -7.33 16.85
C TYR A 27 8.37 -7.92 18.04
N VAL A 28 8.92 -7.06 18.90
CA VAL A 28 9.68 -7.51 20.09
C VAL A 28 8.81 -8.36 20.99
N VAL A 29 7.59 -7.92 21.26
CA VAL A 29 6.63 -8.67 22.08
C VAL A 29 6.29 -10.02 21.43
N PHE A 30 6.02 -10.03 20.12
CA PHE A 30 5.71 -11.27 19.40
C PHE A 30 6.86 -12.28 19.43
N VAL A 31 8.08 -11.83 19.16
CA VAL A 31 9.28 -12.68 19.24
C VAL A 31 9.49 -13.19 20.67
N ALA A 32 9.31 -12.34 21.68
CA ALA A 32 9.42 -12.74 23.08
C ALA A 32 8.41 -13.84 23.45
N VAL A 33 7.16 -13.74 22.96
CA VAL A 33 6.13 -14.79 23.13
C VAL A 33 6.57 -16.08 22.45
N LEU A 34 7.07 -16.03 21.20
CA LEU A 34 7.54 -17.23 20.50
C LEU A 34 8.70 -17.91 21.22
N VAL A 35 9.66 -17.13 21.75
CA VAL A 35 10.80 -17.63 22.53
C VAL A 35 10.31 -18.25 23.86
N ALA A 36 9.37 -17.60 24.56
CA ALA A 36 8.76 -18.13 25.77
C ALA A 36 8.05 -19.49 25.54
N LEU A 37 7.46 -19.64 24.35
CA LEU A 37 6.85 -20.90 23.87
C LEU A 37 7.88 -21.90 23.33
N LYS A 38 9.18 -21.63 23.54
CA LYS A 38 10.31 -22.48 23.12
C LYS A 38 10.44 -22.69 21.61
N ILE A 39 9.90 -21.78 20.81
CA ILE A 39 10.18 -21.79 19.38
C ILE A 39 11.64 -21.34 19.16
N PRO A 40 12.44 -22.09 18.38
CA PRO A 40 13.85 -21.76 18.18
C PRO A 40 14.02 -20.37 17.52
N LEU A 41 14.70 -19.45 18.20
CA LEU A 41 14.90 -18.07 17.72
C LEU A 41 15.57 -18.03 16.34
N VAL A 42 16.53 -18.93 16.10
CA VAL A 42 17.22 -19.03 14.80
C VAL A 42 16.23 -19.31 13.68
N LEU A 43 15.27 -20.21 13.89
CA LEU A 43 14.23 -20.52 12.90
C LEU A 43 13.33 -19.32 12.65
N VAL A 44 12.92 -18.60 13.70
CA VAL A 44 12.13 -17.37 13.59
C VAL A 44 12.86 -16.33 12.76
N LEU A 45 14.13 -16.08 13.05
CA LEU A 45 14.96 -15.11 12.35
C LEU A 45 15.20 -15.48 10.88
N LEU A 46 15.43 -16.75 10.59
CA LEU A 46 15.63 -17.22 9.21
C LEU A 46 14.35 -17.06 8.37
N ILE A 47 13.21 -17.47 8.91
CA ILE A 47 11.93 -17.35 8.19
C ILE A 47 11.52 -15.87 8.03
N ALA A 48 11.53 -15.12 9.13
CA ALA A 48 11.15 -13.71 9.11
C ALA A 48 12.12 -12.88 8.27
N GLY A 49 13.44 -13.07 8.44
CA GLY A 49 14.46 -12.36 7.69
C GLY A 49 14.43 -12.70 6.20
N GLY A 50 14.28 -13.97 5.83
CA GLY A 50 14.16 -14.41 4.45
C GLY A 50 12.92 -13.84 3.77
N PHE A 51 11.77 -13.85 4.45
CA PHE A 51 10.53 -13.31 3.93
C PHE A 51 10.60 -11.77 3.78
N LEU A 52 11.15 -11.06 4.78
CA LEU A 52 11.35 -9.61 4.72
C LEU A 52 12.30 -9.23 3.57
N PHE A 53 13.41 -9.96 3.42
CA PHE A 53 14.34 -9.78 2.32
C PHE A 53 13.62 -9.92 0.97
N PHE A 54 12.87 -11.00 0.79
CA PHE A 54 12.12 -11.26 -0.43
C PHE A 54 11.10 -10.14 -0.71
N GLN A 55 10.30 -9.78 0.28
CA GLN A 55 9.29 -8.72 0.14
C GLN A 55 9.92 -7.37 -0.21
N TYR A 56 11.05 -7.00 0.44
CA TYR A 56 11.70 -5.71 0.21
C TYR A 56 12.37 -5.63 -1.16
N PHE A 57 13.08 -6.68 -1.57
CA PHE A 57 13.84 -6.65 -2.82
C PHE A 57 12.99 -6.93 -4.07
N PHE A 58 11.87 -7.61 -3.93
CA PHE A 58 11.03 -8.04 -5.06
C PHE A 58 9.64 -7.37 -5.08
N SER A 59 9.40 -6.37 -4.22
CA SER A 59 8.10 -5.68 -4.14
C SER A 59 7.62 -5.11 -5.48
N ASP A 60 8.51 -4.48 -6.26
CA ASP A 60 8.21 -3.94 -7.58
C ASP A 60 7.85 -5.04 -8.60
N ARG A 61 8.61 -6.14 -8.62
CA ARG A 61 8.34 -7.27 -9.52
C ARG A 61 7.04 -7.98 -9.18
N ILE A 62 6.77 -8.17 -7.87
CA ILE A 62 5.52 -8.78 -7.40
C ILE A 62 4.33 -7.92 -7.81
N ALA A 63 4.41 -6.59 -7.63
CA ALA A 63 3.35 -5.68 -8.02
C ALA A 63 3.09 -5.68 -9.53
N LEU A 64 4.14 -5.58 -10.36
CA LEU A 64 4.02 -5.63 -11.81
C LEU A 64 3.45 -6.97 -12.30
N PHE A 65 3.93 -8.09 -11.75
CA PHE A 65 3.43 -9.42 -12.07
C PHE A 65 1.95 -9.58 -11.70
N SER A 66 1.56 -9.14 -10.50
CA SER A 66 0.18 -9.22 -10.00
C SER A 66 -0.79 -8.40 -10.86
N MET A 67 -0.34 -7.27 -11.37
CA MET A 67 -1.11 -6.40 -12.27
C MET A 67 -0.95 -6.76 -13.75
N ARG A 68 -0.17 -7.80 -14.08
CA ARG A 68 0.20 -8.15 -15.47
C ARG A 68 0.74 -6.96 -16.24
N ALA A 69 1.47 -6.09 -15.56
CA ALA A 69 2.03 -4.89 -16.13
C ALA A 69 3.35 -5.18 -16.83
N ARG A 70 3.59 -4.49 -17.95
CA ARG A 70 4.87 -4.51 -18.67
C ARG A 70 5.54 -3.14 -18.63
N GLU A 71 6.84 -3.12 -18.51
CA GLU A 71 7.61 -1.88 -18.69
C GLU A 71 7.53 -1.44 -20.15
N VAL A 72 7.42 -0.15 -20.37
CA VAL A 72 7.35 0.47 -21.69
C VAL A 72 8.48 1.44 -21.90
N SER A 73 8.99 1.48 -23.14
CA SER A 73 10.02 2.43 -23.55
C SER A 73 9.44 3.80 -23.93
N PRO A 74 10.26 4.86 -24.00
CA PRO A 74 9.82 6.17 -24.49
C PRO A 74 9.26 6.15 -25.91
N GLN A 75 9.67 5.20 -26.73
CA GLN A 75 9.16 5.01 -28.09
C GLN A 75 7.75 4.40 -28.11
N GLU A 76 7.44 3.53 -27.15
CA GLU A 76 6.11 2.88 -27.04
C GLU A 76 5.06 3.79 -26.40
N ALA A 77 5.45 4.68 -25.47
CA ALA A 77 4.56 5.56 -24.74
C ALA A 77 5.15 6.98 -24.58
N PRO A 78 5.38 7.72 -25.68
CA PRO A 78 6.11 9.00 -25.66
C PRO A 78 5.43 10.05 -24.78
N GLU A 79 4.11 10.21 -24.86
CA GLU A 79 3.35 11.20 -24.08
C GLU A 79 3.44 10.93 -22.57
N LEU A 80 3.31 9.66 -22.16
CA LEU A 80 3.41 9.25 -20.77
C LEU A 80 4.82 9.52 -20.21
N HIS A 81 5.84 9.18 -21.00
CA HIS A 81 7.23 9.43 -20.61
C HIS A 81 7.53 10.92 -20.50
N GLN A 82 7.08 11.74 -21.44
CA GLN A 82 7.26 13.22 -21.40
C GLN A 82 6.60 13.82 -20.17
N MET A 83 5.39 13.37 -19.82
CA MET A 83 4.66 13.82 -18.63
C MET A 83 5.42 13.51 -17.35
N ILE A 84 5.90 12.25 -17.21
CA ILE A 84 6.70 11.83 -16.06
C ILE A 84 8.04 12.56 -16.01
N ASP A 85 8.73 12.77 -17.14
CA ASP A 85 9.97 13.54 -17.21
C ASP A 85 9.80 14.97 -16.71
N ARG A 86 8.73 15.63 -17.14
CA ARG A 86 8.39 16.98 -16.68
C ARG A 86 8.13 17.00 -15.17
N LEU A 87 7.35 16.08 -14.65
CA LEU A 87 7.04 16.02 -13.22
C LEU A 87 8.30 15.70 -12.38
N CYS A 88 9.17 14.80 -12.86
CA CYS A 88 10.45 14.49 -12.19
C CYS A 88 11.38 15.70 -12.18
N ALA A 89 11.45 16.47 -13.28
CA ALA A 89 12.23 17.70 -13.35
C ALA A 89 11.68 18.78 -12.38
N LEU A 90 10.36 18.91 -12.28
CA LEU A 90 9.72 19.82 -11.31
C LEU A 90 10.00 19.40 -9.87
N ALA A 91 9.97 18.10 -9.59
CA ALA A 91 10.16 17.55 -8.26
C ALA A 91 11.64 17.38 -7.84
N ASP A 92 12.58 17.60 -8.75
CA ASP A 92 14.01 17.33 -8.54
C ASP A 92 14.28 15.89 -8.07
N MET A 93 13.73 14.93 -8.80
CA MET A 93 13.84 13.51 -8.47
C MET A 93 14.20 12.66 -9.69
N PRO A 94 14.89 11.51 -9.48
CA PRO A 94 15.21 10.60 -10.58
C PRO A 94 13.91 10.02 -11.18
N LYS A 95 13.91 9.87 -12.52
CA LYS A 95 12.81 9.25 -13.24
C LYS A 95 12.63 7.79 -12.84
N PRO A 96 11.43 7.36 -12.41
CA PRO A 96 11.11 5.95 -12.22
C PRO A 96 11.00 5.21 -13.55
N ARG A 97 11.08 3.89 -13.53
CA ARG A 97 10.66 3.06 -14.66
C ARG A 97 9.17 3.26 -14.91
N VAL A 98 8.75 3.13 -16.15
CA VAL A 98 7.36 3.35 -16.55
C VAL A 98 6.78 2.02 -17.02
N ALA A 99 5.59 1.67 -16.55
CA ALA A 99 4.91 0.45 -16.92
C ALA A 99 3.43 0.70 -17.27
N ILE A 100 2.89 -0.16 -18.11
CA ILE A 100 1.46 -0.18 -18.47
C ILE A 100 0.90 -1.55 -18.16
N ALA A 101 -0.28 -1.57 -17.52
CA ALA A 101 -1.07 -2.76 -17.27
C ALA A 101 -2.31 -2.76 -18.18
N GLU A 102 -2.54 -3.86 -18.87
CA GLU A 102 -3.75 -4.06 -19.67
C GLU A 102 -4.93 -4.36 -18.75
N SER A 103 -5.67 -3.34 -18.39
CA SER A 103 -6.84 -3.43 -17.52
C SER A 103 -7.82 -2.30 -17.81
N ASP A 104 -9.11 -2.62 -17.89
CA ASP A 104 -10.18 -1.63 -18.04
C ASP A 104 -10.44 -0.85 -16.75
N MET A 105 -10.02 -1.36 -15.59
CA MET A 105 -10.13 -0.63 -14.33
C MET A 105 -9.17 0.56 -14.33
N PRO A 106 -9.68 1.80 -14.14
CA PRO A 106 -8.83 2.98 -14.10
C PRO A 106 -7.98 2.97 -12.85
N ASN A 107 -6.66 2.83 -13.03
CA ASN A 107 -5.72 2.79 -11.92
C ASN A 107 -4.34 3.33 -12.31
N ALA A 108 -3.66 3.94 -11.33
CA ALA A 108 -2.24 4.21 -11.37
C ALA A 108 -1.64 3.85 -9.99
N PHE A 109 -0.40 3.44 -9.96
CA PHE A 109 0.32 3.20 -8.72
C PHE A 109 1.83 3.34 -8.90
N ALA A 110 2.50 3.70 -7.82
CA ALA A 110 3.96 3.68 -7.74
C ALA A 110 4.40 2.62 -6.73
N THR A 111 5.48 1.90 -7.07
CA THR A 111 6.10 0.92 -6.19
C THR A 111 7.61 0.90 -6.34
N GLY A 112 8.31 0.25 -5.41
CA GLY A 112 9.76 0.12 -5.43
C GLY A 112 10.41 0.42 -4.08
N ARG A 113 11.61 -0.09 -3.85
CA ARG A 113 12.29 0.03 -2.55
C ARG A 113 12.91 1.40 -2.27
N ASN A 114 13.17 2.20 -3.30
CA ASN A 114 13.68 3.57 -3.19
C ASN A 114 13.47 4.32 -4.51
N GLN A 115 13.77 5.63 -4.53
CA GLN A 115 13.60 6.49 -5.71
C GLN A 115 14.33 5.99 -6.97
N LYS A 116 15.52 5.38 -6.83
CA LYS A 116 16.29 4.84 -7.96
C LYS A 116 15.74 3.51 -8.50
N HIS A 117 15.03 2.76 -7.65
CA HIS A 117 14.47 1.46 -7.98
C HIS A 117 12.95 1.51 -7.82
N SER A 118 12.35 2.53 -8.40
CA SER A 118 10.90 2.71 -8.43
C SER A 118 10.34 2.49 -9.82
N VAL A 119 9.08 2.16 -9.88
CA VAL A 119 8.29 2.04 -11.11
C VAL A 119 6.94 2.72 -10.88
N VAL A 120 6.50 3.47 -11.87
CA VAL A 120 5.14 4.02 -11.95
C VAL A 120 4.40 3.22 -13.01
N CYS A 121 3.27 2.67 -12.63
CA CYS A 121 2.42 1.87 -13.52
C CYS A 121 1.07 2.57 -13.70
N VAL A 122 0.59 2.61 -14.92
CA VAL A 122 -0.76 3.08 -15.26
C VAL A 122 -1.52 1.99 -15.99
N THR A 123 -2.84 1.94 -15.86
CA THR A 123 -3.66 1.01 -16.61
C THR A 123 -4.13 1.62 -17.94
N THR A 124 -4.41 0.80 -18.94
CA THR A 124 -5.06 1.26 -20.17
C THR A 124 -6.42 1.90 -19.88
N GLY A 125 -7.08 1.47 -18.82
CA GLY A 125 -8.34 2.05 -18.34
C GLY A 125 -8.22 3.50 -17.91
N ILE A 126 -7.18 3.89 -17.17
CA ILE A 126 -6.98 5.28 -16.74
C ILE A 126 -6.57 6.17 -17.91
N LEU A 127 -5.70 5.66 -18.80
CA LEU A 127 -5.26 6.38 -20.00
C LEU A 127 -6.42 6.76 -20.94
N ARG A 128 -7.45 5.91 -21.01
CA ARG A 128 -8.64 6.19 -21.84
C ARG A 128 -9.62 7.15 -21.20
N ARG A 129 -9.64 7.26 -19.88
CA ARG A 129 -10.68 7.99 -19.12
C ARG A 129 -10.26 9.38 -18.70
N LEU A 130 -9.00 9.57 -18.35
CA LEU A 130 -8.53 10.87 -17.91
C LEU A 130 -8.03 11.72 -19.07
N SER A 131 -8.30 13.01 -18.99
CA SER A 131 -7.62 14.00 -19.84
C SER A 131 -6.13 14.09 -19.44
N PRO A 132 -5.24 14.52 -20.34
CA PRO A 132 -3.83 14.66 -20.03
C PRO A 132 -3.54 15.49 -18.76
N PRO A 133 -4.21 16.61 -18.47
CA PRO A 133 -4.00 17.35 -17.21
C PRO A 133 -4.45 16.59 -15.96
N GLU A 134 -5.55 15.81 -16.04
CA GLU A 134 -6.01 14.97 -14.92
C GLU A 134 -5.04 13.82 -14.67
N LEU A 135 -4.54 13.19 -15.74
CA LEU A 135 -3.52 12.12 -15.63
C LEU A 135 -2.24 12.67 -15.03
N GLU A 136 -1.80 13.87 -15.41
CA GLU A 136 -0.63 14.51 -14.81
C GLU A 136 -0.82 14.73 -13.30
N ALA A 137 -2.01 15.12 -12.87
CA ALA A 137 -2.32 15.29 -11.45
C ALA A 137 -2.23 13.96 -10.68
N VAL A 138 -2.75 12.88 -11.26
CA VAL A 138 -2.64 11.53 -10.68
C VAL A 138 -1.18 11.08 -10.63
N LEU A 139 -0.42 11.26 -11.71
CA LEU A 139 1.01 10.90 -11.74
C LEU A 139 1.83 11.71 -10.74
N SER A 140 1.50 12.99 -10.52
CA SER A 140 2.12 13.82 -9.49
C SER A 140 1.86 13.28 -8.08
N HIS A 141 0.65 12.80 -7.80
CA HIS A 141 0.30 12.11 -6.57
C HIS A 141 1.15 10.84 -6.40
N GLU A 142 1.24 9.98 -7.42
CA GLU A 142 2.03 8.74 -7.38
C GLU A 142 3.53 9.01 -7.17
N LEU A 143 4.07 10.03 -7.84
CA LEU A 143 5.46 10.42 -7.67
C LEU A 143 5.76 10.95 -6.26
N SER A 144 4.78 11.53 -5.57
CA SER A 144 4.94 11.97 -4.18
C SER A 144 5.19 10.77 -3.25
N HIS A 145 4.55 9.62 -3.48
CA HIS A 145 4.82 8.39 -2.73
C HIS A 145 6.24 7.88 -2.93
N VAL A 146 6.77 8.00 -4.16
CA VAL A 146 8.18 7.68 -4.44
C VAL A 146 9.12 8.64 -3.71
N ALA A 147 8.81 9.94 -3.74
CA ALA A 147 9.62 10.99 -3.13
C ALA A 147 9.70 10.84 -1.60
N HIS A 148 8.59 10.53 -0.94
CA HIS A 148 8.51 10.33 0.51
C HIS A 148 8.94 8.92 0.97
N ARG A 149 9.32 8.04 0.05
CA ARG A 149 9.71 6.64 0.32
C ARG A 149 8.61 5.82 0.99
N ASP A 150 7.39 6.18 0.72
CA ASP A 150 6.21 5.58 1.31
C ASP A 150 6.14 4.07 1.08
N VAL A 151 6.53 3.63 -0.12
CA VAL A 151 6.50 2.21 -0.49
C VAL A 151 7.39 1.38 0.44
N ALA A 152 8.62 1.84 0.72
CA ALA A 152 9.54 1.14 1.61
C ALA A 152 8.97 1.05 3.05
N VAL A 153 8.42 2.16 3.55
CA VAL A 153 7.81 2.21 4.89
C VAL A 153 6.61 1.28 4.98
N MET A 154 5.73 1.28 3.95
CA MET A 154 4.56 0.39 3.92
C MET A 154 4.94 -1.07 3.77
N THR A 155 5.99 -1.39 3.01
CA THR A 155 6.52 -2.75 2.91
C THR A 155 6.97 -3.25 4.28
N LEU A 156 7.73 -2.45 5.01
CA LEU A 156 8.16 -2.80 6.37
C LEU A 156 6.97 -2.86 7.35
N ALA A 157 6.04 -1.90 7.27
CA ALA A 157 4.88 -1.84 8.15
C ALA A 157 3.93 -3.03 7.95
N SER A 158 3.71 -3.46 6.71
CA SER A 158 2.82 -4.58 6.40
C SER A 158 3.43 -5.96 6.67
N PHE A 159 4.76 -6.05 6.76
CA PHE A 159 5.48 -7.31 6.89
C PHE A 159 4.98 -8.18 8.05
N LEU A 160 4.88 -7.61 9.25
CA LEU A 160 4.45 -8.35 10.44
C LEU A 160 3.01 -8.88 10.29
N GLY A 161 2.12 -8.06 9.75
CA GLY A 161 0.75 -8.46 9.48
C GLY A 161 0.67 -9.62 8.49
N ILE A 162 1.47 -9.59 7.42
CA ILE A 162 1.51 -10.65 6.41
C ILE A 162 2.05 -11.94 7.03
N LEU A 163 3.15 -11.86 7.80
CA LEU A 163 3.76 -13.03 8.47
C LEU A 163 2.80 -13.64 9.48
N ALA A 164 2.20 -12.83 10.36
CA ALA A 164 1.23 -13.28 11.34
C ALA A 164 -0.02 -13.89 10.67
N GLY A 165 -0.53 -13.26 9.63
CA GLY A 165 -1.65 -13.77 8.83
C GLY A 165 -1.32 -15.08 8.11
N PHE A 166 -0.08 -15.27 7.68
CA PHE A 166 0.39 -16.54 7.13
C PHE A 166 0.35 -17.65 8.17
N VAL A 167 0.85 -17.41 9.40
CA VAL A 167 0.80 -18.37 10.50
C VAL A 167 -0.63 -18.77 10.80
N VAL A 168 -1.54 -17.81 10.97
CA VAL A 168 -2.97 -18.08 11.23
C VAL A 168 -3.58 -18.95 10.13
N ARG A 169 -3.41 -18.55 8.87
CA ARG A 169 -3.98 -19.29 7.72
C ARG A 169 -3.40 -20.68 7.59
N SER A 170 -2.08 -20.82 7.70
CA SER A 170 -1.43 -22.14 7.63
C SER A 170 -1.94 -23.08 8.70
N SER A 171 -2.17 -22.56 9.93
CA SER A 171 -2.71 -23.35 11.04
C SER A 171 -4.15 -23.79 10.80
N ILE A 172 -5.00 -22.91 10.23
CA ILE A 172 -6.38 -23.25 9.85
C ILE A 172 -6.41 -24.33 8.76
N TYR A 173 -5.56 -24.21 7.73
CA TYR A 173 -5.47 -25.21 6.67
C TYR A 173 -4.94 -26.55 7.18
N ALA A 174 -3.91 -26.54 8.01
CA ALA A 174 -3.39 -27.76 8.63
C ALA A 174 -4.45 -28.46 9.49
N GLY A 175 -5.27 -27.71 10.23
CA GLY A 175 -6.39 -28.26 11.00
C GLY A 175 -7.54 -28.79 10.13
N ALA A 176 -7.85 -28.12 9.01
CA ALA A 176 -8.95 -28.47 8.13
C ALA A 176 -8.65 -29.69 7.22
N TYR A 177 -7.40 -29.79 6.71
CA TYR A 177 -6.99 -30.82 5.75
C TYR A 177 -6.09 -31.91 6.35
N GLY A 178 -5.50 -31.67 7.54
CA GLY A 178 -4.60 -32.61 8.21
C GLY A 178 -5.28 -33.73 9.00
N GLY A 179 -6.56 -33.98 8.75
CA GLY A 179 -7.26 -35.17 9.26
C GLY A 179 -7.16 -35.40 10.76
N GLY A 180 -7.59 -34.42 11.58
CA GLY A 180 -7.90 -34.72 13.00
C GLY A 180 -6.74 -34.97 13.95
N GLY A 181 -5.50 -34.60 13.57
CA GLY A 181 -4.31 -34.81 14.41
C GLY A 181 -4.10 -33.82 15.57
N TRP A 182 -4.97 -32.84 15.75
CA TRP A 182 -4.84 -31.81 16.79
C TRP A 182 -5.35 -32.24 18.18
N GLY A 183 -5.81 -33.48 18.32
CA GLY A 183 -6.47 -33.88 19.56
C GLY A 183 -6.31 -35.35 19.98
N ARG A 184 -5.46 -36.14 19.34
CA ARG A 184 -5.37 -37.57 19.62
C ARG A 184 -3.93 -38.10 19.84
N SER A 185 -3.14 -37.43 20.65
CA SER A 185 -2.10 -38.16 21.37
C SER A 185 -2.56 -38.35 22.83
N ASN A 186 -2.80 -39.59 23.16
CA ASN A 186 -3.27 -40.02 24.48
C ASN A 186 -2.15 -40.03 25.52
N ASP A 187 -1.10 -39.23 25.31
CA ASP A 187 0.00 -39.07 26.24
C ASP A 187 -0.09 -37.69 26.93
N ASN A 188 -0.40 -37.75 28.22
CA ASN A 188 -0.59 -36.65 29.16
C ASN A 188 0.66 -35.77 29.39
N ARG A 189 1.63 -35.73 28.47
CA ARG A 189 2.89 -34.98 28.59
C ARG A 189 3.16 -33.97 27.48
N ASP A 190 2.44 -33.97 26.39
CA ASP A 190 2.73 -33.04 25.28
C ASP A 190 1.72 -31.87 25.25
N ASN A 191 2.15 -30.76 25.86
CA ASN A 191 1.48 -29.44 25.72
C ASN A 191 1.52 -28.85 24.29
N THR A 192 1.87 -29.67 23.28
CA THR A 192 2.08 -29.24 21.90
C THR A 192 0.82 -28.57 21.33
N GLY A 193 -0.36 -29.14 21.59
CA GLY A 193 -1.62 -28.54 21.13
C GLY A 193 -1.92 -27.17 21.76
N ALA A 194 -1.64 -27.03 23.06
CA ALA A 194 -1.80 -25.75 23.77
C ALA A 194 -0.80 -24.70 23.27
N VAL A 195 0.46 -25.11 23.02
CA VAL A 195 1.50 -24.21 22.46
C VAL A 195 1.09 -23.71 21.07
N ILE A 196 0.64 -24.59 20.19
CA ILE A 196 0.17 -24.23 18.85
C ILE A 196 -1.01 -23.25 18.95
N LEU A 197 -1.99 -23.51 19.81
CA LEU A 197 -3.12 -22.62 20.02
C LEU A 197 -2.67 -21.24 20.49
N LEU A 198 -1.74 -21.15 21.44
CA LEU A 198 -1.19 -19.88 21.91
C LEU A 198 -0.44 -19.12 20.81
N VAL A 199 0.33 -19.81 19.96
CA VAL A 199 1.00 -19.20 18.80
C VAL A 199 -0.03 -18.64 17.82
N VAL A 200 -1.11 -19.37 17.54
CA VAL A 200 -2.17 -18.91 16.64
C VAL A 200 -2.89 -17.69 17.21
N LEU A 201 -3.25 -17.72 18.49
CA LEU A 201 -3.90 -16.60 19.16
C LEU A 201 -3.00 -15.36 19.21
N ALA A 202 -1.74 -15.50 19.58
CA ALA A 202 -0.77 -14.41 19.56
C ALA A 202 -0.61 -13.84 18.14
N SER A 203 -0.49 -14.70 17.14
CA SER A 203 -0.40 -14.29 15.74
C SER A 203 -1.67 -13.56 15.25
N ALA A 204 -2.85 -14.00 15.68
CA ALA A 204 -4.11 -13.33 15.33
C ALA A 204 -4.19 -11.91 15.93
N VAL A 205 -3.77 -11.73 17.19
CA VAL A 205 -3.69 -10.41 17.84
C VAL A 205 -2.69 -9.51 17.10
N VAL A 206 -1.49 -10.02 16.83
CA VAL A 206 -0.44 -9.30 16.11
C VAL A 206 -0.92 -8.91 14.70
N TYR A 207 -1.58 -9.83 14.01
CA TYR A 207 -2.18 -9.55 12.70
C TYR A 207 -3.18 -8.39 12.78
N ALA A 208 -4.13 -8.44 13.73
CA ALA A 208 -5.15 -7.42 13.89
C ALA A 208 -4.55 -6.03 14.19
N LEU A 209 -3.62 -5.95 15.14
CA LEU A 209 -2.96 -4.70 15.52
C LEU A 209 -2.10 -4.13 14.40
N SER A 210 -1.30 -4.97 13.73
CA SER A 210 -0.49 -4.56 12.57
C SER A 210 -1.37 -4.05 11.43
N PHE A 211 -2.49 -4.72 11.18
CA PHE A 211 -3.46 -4.32 10.19
C PHE A 211 -4.03 -2.92 10.47
N LEU A 212 -4.48 -2.65 11.69
CA LEU A 212 -5.04 -1.36 12.08
C LEU A 212 -4.01 -0.23 11.98
N LEU A 213 -2.78 -0.46 12.48
CA LEU A 213 -1.69 0.52 12.42
C LEU A 213 -1.32 0.84 10.96
N THR A 214 -1.17 -0.18 10.14
CA THR A 214 -0.85 -0.02 8.71
C THR A 214 -1.95 0.73 7.96
N ARG A 215 -3.23 0.46 8.26
CA ARG A 215 -4.38 1.17 7.66
C ARG A 215 -4.46 2.64 8.09
N ALA A 216 -4.20 2.91 9.36
CA ALA A 216 -4.16 4.29 9.85
C ALA A 216 -3.05 5.09 9.13
N LEU A 217 -1.87 4.52 8.99
CA LEU A 217 -0.75 5.13 8.28
C LEU A 217 -1.08 5.32 6.80
N SER A 218 -1.66 4.31 6.13
CA SER A 218 -2.02 4.36 4.72
C SER A 218 -2.93 5.56 4.42
N ARG A 219 -4.01 5.75 5.20
CA ARG A 219 -4.92 6.90 5.02
C ARG A 219 -4.22 8.25 5.16
N TYR A 220 -3.24 8.34 6.05
CA TYR A 220 -2.46 9.58 6.23
C TYR A 220 -1.56 9.87 5.03
N ARG A 221 -0.93 8.83 4.50
CA ARG A 221 -0.06 8.95 3.32
C ARG A 221 -0.82 9.44 2.11
N GLU A 222 -2.04 8.95 1.89
CA GLU A 222 -2.90 9.39 0.79
C GLU A 222 -3.20 10.89 0.87
N LEU A 223 -3.58 11.38 2.06
CA LEU A 223 -3.85 12.82 2.26
C LEU A 223 -2.60 13.68 2.07
N SER A 224 -1.44 13.17 2.50
CA SER A 224 -0.16 13.85 2.27
C SER A 224 0.22 13.86 0.80
N ALA A 225 0.00 12.76 0.08
CA ALA A 225 0.27 12.65 -1.34
C ALA A 225 -0.65 13.53 -2.19
N ASP A 226 -1.94 13.61 -1.83
CA ASP A 226 -2.88 14.55 -2.46
C ASP A 226 -2.38 15.98 -2.35
N ARG A 227 -1.99 16.38 -1.15
CA ARG A 227 -1.46 17.73 -0.91
C ARG A 227 -0.16 17.98 -1.67
N ALA A 228 0.78 17.05 -1.57
CA ALA A 228 2.11 17.19 -2.18
C ALA A 228 2.03 17.24 -3.70
N GLY A 229 1.27 16.32 -4.32
CA GLY A 229 1.06 16.28 -5.75
C GLY A 229 0.33 17.51 -6.27
N ALA A 230 -0.73 17.95 -5.58
CA ALA A 230 -1.49 19.14 -5.95
C ALA A 230 -0.66 20.43 -5.86
N ILE A 231 0.21 20.55 -4.85
CA ILE A 231 1.13 21.70 -4.70
C ILE A 231 2.17 21.69 -5.83
N LEU A 232 2.73 20.52 -6.18
CA LEU A 232 3.76 20.43 -7.23
C LEU A 232 3.27 20.96 -8.57
N ILE A 233 2.04 20.65 -8.96
CA ILE A 233 1.46 21.10 -10.22
C ILE A 233 0.68 22.42 -10.10
N GLY A 234 0.45 22.92 -8.88
CA GLY A 234 -0.29 24.16 -8.61
C GLY A 234 -1.79 24.12 -8.97
N ARG A 235 -2.38 22.94 -9.15
CA ARG A 235 -3.75 22.73 -9.63
C ARG A 235 -4.49 21.63 -8.86
N PRO A 236 -4.90 21.86 -7.59
CA PRO A 236 -5.63 20.87 -6.79
C PRO A 236 -6.95 20.40 -7.43
N SER A 237 -7.63 21.30 -8.16
CA SER A 237 -8.89 21.01 -8.87
C SER A 237 -8.77 19.89 -9.91
N LEU A 238 -7.62 19.75 -10.58
CA LEU A 238 -7.38 18.65 -11.54
C LEU A 238 -7.32 17.30 -10.86
N LEU A 239 -6.67 17.21 -9.69
CA LEU A 239 -6.63 15.97 -8.90
C LEU A 239 -8.03 15.63 -8.35
N ALA A 240 -8.78 16.64 -7.89
CA ALA A 240 -10.17 16.46 -7.45
C ALA A 240 -11.05 15.94 -8.60
N SER A 241 -10.94 16.51 -9.81
CA SER A 241 -11.67 16.05 -11.00
C SER A 241 -11.31 14.60 -11.35
N ALA A 242 -10.03 14.25 -11.36
CA ALA A 242 -9.56 12.88 -11.62
C ALA A 242 -10.14 11.89 -10.62
N LEU A 243 -10.11 12.20 -9.30
CA LEU A 243 -10.67 11.37 -8.24
C LEU A 243 -12.17 11.11 -8.43
N VAL A 244 -12.95 12.16 -8.71
CA VAL A 244 -14.40 12.04 -8.95
C VAL A 244 -14.68 11.16 -10.17
N ARG A 245 -13.94 11.37 -11.27
CA ARG A 245 -14.10 10.60 -12.51
C ARG A 245 -13.75 9.14 -12.31
N ILE A 246 -12.61 8.83 -11.70
CA ILE A 246 -12.17 7.45 -11.43
C ILE A 246 -13.18 6.75 -10.51
N THR A 247 -13.60 7.40 -9.41
CA THR A 247 -14.54 6.81 -8.47
C THR A 247 -15.91 6.58 -9.10
N GLY A 248 -16.41 7.53 -9.90
CA GLY A 248 -17.67 7.40 -10.63
C GLY A 248 -17.65 6.26 -11.65
N ASP A 249 -16.54 6.06 -12.34
CA ASP A 249 -16.37 4.96 -13.29
C ASP A 249 -16.22 3.62 -12.59
N MET A 250 -15.50 3.57 -11.46
CA MET A 250 -15.41 2.37 -10.63
C MET A 250 -16.78 1.90 -10.11
N ALA A 251 -17.67 2.84 -9.77
CA ALA A 251 -19.03 2.53 -9.33
C ALA A 251 -19.89 1.88 -10.42
N ARG A 252 -19.52 2.00 -11.69
CA ARG A 252 -20.21 1.38 -12.85
C ARG A 252 -19.70 -0.02 -13.19
N ILE A 253 -18.56 -0.43 -12.63
CA ILE A 253 -17.99 -1.75 -12.86
C ILE A 253 -18.77 -2.79 -12.05
N PRO A 254 -19.14 -3.96 -12.61
CA PRO A 254 -19.87 -4.98 -11.88
C PRO A 254 -19.13 -5.40 -10.59
N THR A 255 -19.86 -5.55 -9.50
CA THR A 255 -19.31 -5.89 -8.18
C THR A 255 -18.50 -7.20 -8.19
N ARG A 256 -18.84 -8.13 -9.09
CA ARG A 256 -18.10 -9.38 -9.25
C ARG A 256 -16.65 -9.14 -9.69
N ASP A 257 -16.44 -8.22 -10.65
CA ASP A 257 -15.13 -7.89 -11.20
C ASP A 257 -14.31 -7.08 -10.18
N LEU A 258 -14.98 -6.20 -9.44
CA LEU A 258 -14.37 -5.44 -8.34
C LEU A 258 -13.92 -6.36 -7.20
N ARG A 259 -14.68 -7.40 -6.85
CA ARG A 259 -14.27 -8.40 -5.84
C ARG A 259 -13.05 -9.21 -6.28
N ALA A 260 -12.95 -9.53 -7.57
CA ALA A 260 -11.77 -10.20 -8.10
C ALA A 260 -10.49 -9.34 -7.98
N ALA A 261 -10.65 -8.02 -7.98
CA ALA A 261 -9.56 -7.05 -7.80
C ALA A 261 -9.30 -6.67 -6.33
N GLU A 262 -10.17 -7.06 -5.39
CA GLU A 262 -10.06 -6.71 -3.96
C GLU A 262 -8.69 -7.05 -3.34
N PRO A 263 -8.05 -8.19 -3.63
CA PRO A 263 -6.70 -8.49 -3.14
C PRO A 263 -5.64 -7.49 -3.61
N LEU A 264 -5.92 -6.75 -4.68
CA LEU A 264 -5.02 -5.76 -5.27
C LEU A 264 -5.33 -4.32 -4.84
N ASN A 265 -6.30 -4.11 -3.93
CA ASN A 265 -6.74 -2.78 -3.48
C ASN A 265 -5.59 -1.90 -2.94
N ALA A 266 -4.53 -2.51 -2.41
CA ALA A 266 -3.35 -1.76 -1.96
C ALA A 266 -2.60 -1.06 -3.11
N PHE A 267 -2.84 -1.45 -4.36
CA PHE A 267 -2.26 -0.87 -5.57
C PHE A 267 -3.25 0.01 -6.34
N PHE A 268 -4.45 0.27 -5.81
CA PHE A 268 -5.43 1.12 -6.48
C PHE A 268 -5.35 2.56 -5.97
N PHE A 269 -5.44 3.51 -6.89
CA PHE A 269 -5.53 4.95 -6.61
C PHE A 269 -6.85 5.33 -5.92
N ALA A 270 -7.93 4.62 -6.24
CA ALA A 270 -9.21 4.70 -5.56
C ALA A 270 -9.68 3.28 -5.21
N PRO A 271 -10.40 3.07 -4.09
CA PRO A 271 -10.82 1.75 -3.68
C PRO A 271 -11.72 1.09 -4.73
N ALA A 272 -11.48 -0.18 -5.03
CA ALA A 272 -12.28 -0.96 -5.97
C ALA A 272 -13.73 -1.17 -5.48
N LEU A 273 -13.95 -1.16 -4.16
CA LEU A 273 -15.27 -1.22 -3.54
C LEU A 273 -15.46 -0.01 -2.62
N ALA A 274 -16.48 0.80 -2.89
CA ALA A 274 -16.88 1.87 -1.96
C ALA A 274 -17.49 1.23 -0.71
N PRO A 275 -16.99 1.53 0.51
CA PRO A 275 -17.60 1.04 1.72
C PRO A 275 -18.93 1.76 1.94
N GLY A 276 -20.05 1.01 2.02
CA GLY A 276 -21.26 1.50 2.65
C GLY A 276 -20.98 1.84 4.12
N PHE A 277 -21.76 2.74 4.70
CA PHE A 277 -21.65 3.16 6.12
C PHE A 277 -21.62 1.94 7.04
N SER A 278 -20.44 1.51 7.46
CA SER A 278 -20.25 0.36 8.35
C SER A 278 -18.81 0.36 8.87
N PHE A 279 -18.49 -0.52 9.79
CA PHE A 279 -17.14 -0.85 10.27
C PHE A 279 -16.08 -0.98 9.14
N SER A 280 -16.52 -1.13 7.89
CA SER A 280 -15.71 -1.15 6.67
C SER A 280 -14.78 0.06 6.48
N THR A 281 -15.11 1.24 7.02
CA THR A 281 -14.23 2.42 6.92
C THR A 281 -12.94 2.27 7.72
N LEU A 282 -12.94 1.48 8.79
CA LEU A 282 -11.72 1.12 9.53
C LEU A 282 -10.80 0.21 8.70
N PHE A 283 -11.38 -0.55 7.79
CA PHE A 283 -10.68 -1.51 6.94
C PHE A 283 -10.28 -0.93 5.57
N ALA A 284 -10.70 0.30 5.22
CA ALA A 284 -10.34 0.93 3.97
C ALA A 284 -8.86 1.35 3.94
N THR A 285 -8.20 1.12 2.81
CA THR A 285 -6.80 1.55 2.56
C THR A 285 -6.70 3.04 2.27
N HIS A 286 -7.75 3.62 1.67
CA HIS A 286 -7.83 5.01 1.28
C HIS A 286 -8.82 5.79 2.15
N PRO A 287 -8.60 7.10 2.35
CA PRO A 287 -9.58 7.97 2.97
C PRO A 287 -10.86 8.03 2.14
N PRO A 288 -12.03 8.36 2.76
CA PRO A 288 -13.25 8.67 2.02
C PRO A 288 -13.01 9.77 0.98
N LEU A 289 -13.66 9.64 -0.19
CA LEU A 289 -13.52 10.58 -1.29
C LEU A 289 -13.81 12.02 -0.84
N GLU A 290 -14.88 12.22 -0.08
CA GLU A 290 -15.30 13.53 0.43
C GLU A 290 -14.18 14.23 1.20
N ARG A 291 -13.44 13.47 2.04
CA ARG A 291 -12.34 14.01 2.82
C ARG A 291 -11.16 14.45 1.95
N ARG A 292 -10.87 13.69 0.89
CA ARG A 292 -9.83 14.05 -0.11
C ARG A 292 -10.24 15.31 -0.87
N LEU A 293 -11.50 15.39 -1.32
CA LEU A 293 -12.04 16.56 -2.03
C LEU A 293 -12.06 17.82 -1.16
N ASP A 294 -12.48 17.70 0.12
CA ASP A 294 -12.44 18.82 1.08
C ASP A 294 -11.04 19.38 1.27
N GLN A 295 -10.04 18.50 1.38
CA GLN A 295 -8.65 18.92 1.51
C GLN A 295 -8.16 19.64 0.25
N LEU A 296 -8.46 19.11 -0.93
CA LEU A 296 -8.07 19.71 -2.20
C LEU A 296 -8.76 21.07 -2.43
N ALA A 297 -10.05 21.19 -2.07
CA ALA A 297 -10.77 22.46 -2.14
C ALA A 297 -10.17 23.54 -1.22
N LYS A 298 -9.79 23.18 -0.01
CA LYS A 298 -9.09 24.10 0.92
C LYS A 298 -7.74 24.51 0.36
N LEU A 299 -7.01 23.61 -0.26
CA LEU A 299 -5.72 23.89 -0.87
C LEU A 299 -5.87 24.81 -2.10
N GLU A 300 -6.87 24.60 -2.95
CA GLU A 300 -7.19 25.47 -4.08
C GLU A 300 -7.45 26.90 -3.61
N ALA A 301 -8.26 27.06 -2.53
CA ALA A 301 -8.54 28.37 -1.94
C ALA A 301 -7.30 29.04 -1.32
N GLN A 302 -6.32 28.28 -0.87
CA GLN A 302 -5.04 28.81 -0.35
C GLN A 302 -4.12 29.26 -1.47
N LEU A 303 -4.02 28.49 -2.56
CA LEU A 303 -3.17 28.81 -3.71
C LEU A 303 -3.73 29.92 -4.59
N GLY A 304 -5.05 30.09 -4.63
CA GLY A 304 -5.73 31.17 -5.37
C GLY A 304 -5.77 32.53 -4.65
N ARG A 305 -5.28 32.65 -3.42
CA ARG A 305 -5.16 33.95 -2.73
C ARG A 305 -3.91 34.66 -3.21
N PRO A 306 -4.02 35.90 -3.72
CA PRO A 306 -2.84 36.71 -3.99
C PRO A 306 -2.07 36.92 -2.66
N ALA A 307 -0.72 36.82 -2.75
CA ALA A 307 0.19 37.00 -1.62
C ALA A 307 0.16 38.47 -1.13
#